data_80ccd270ac1ce41079fabe2a69bfa8ae
#
_entry.id   80ccd270ac1ce41079fabe2a69bfa8ae
#
_cell.length_a   1.000
_cell.length_b   1.000
_cell.length_c   1.000
_cell.angle_alpha   90.00
_cell.angle_beta   90.00
_cell.angle_gamma   90.00
#
_symmetry.space_group_name_H-M   'P 1'
#
loop_
_entity.id
_entity.type
_entity.pdbx_description
1 polymer ?
#
loop_
_entity_poly.entity_id
_entity_poly.type
_entity_poly.pdbx_seq_one_letter_code
_entity_poly.pdbx_strand_id
1 'polypeptide(L)'
;AGAKLVLYGSEHEGTTDELEAVINENTACVAFVIMPFGLHGVGLEETIRVAHERGVPVIVDAAAELPPRANLSKFHKMGADMVAFSGGKGIGGPQSSGMLAGKADLVEAAVMNSLNLDSSVAGIGRPMKVSKENIVGLVTAIQLFTDSDEAAEWEGWQLKAQYVADHLQDIDGVHVEIEDDPAERQGPQPVLYFEDDFQGPTIPEIKDQLENGDPAIFVGGGIERSEINIVMVNVQDGEEIVIADRMKEILRRS
;
A
#
# COMPACT_ATOMS: atom_id res chain seq x y z
N ALA A 1 13.17 -9.66 18.73
CA ALA A 1 14.51 -9.83 18.15
C ALA A 1 15.59 -9.18 19.00
N GLY A 2 15.24 -8.23 19.86
CA GLY A 2 16.20 -7.46 20.63
C GLY A 2 16.80 -6.28 19.84
N ALA A 3 16.39 -6.03 18.61
CA ALA A 3 16.77 -4.82 17.89
C ALA A 3 16.08 -3.60 18.50
N LYS A 4 16.78 -2.47 18.49
CA LYS A 4 16.26 -1.16 18.91
C LYS A 4 15.84 -0.39 17.66
N LEU A 5 14.60 0.06 17.62
CA LEU A 5 14.15 1.00 16.60
C LEU A 5 14.67 2.40 16.97
N VAL A 6 15.30 3.06 16.00
CA VAL A 6 15.72 4.45 16.08
C VAL A 6 15.03 5.22 14.97
N LEU A 7 14.22 6.20 15.33
CA LEU A 7 13.56 7.09 14.39
C LEU A 7 14.43 8.33 14.16
N TYR A 8 14.33 8.91 12.95
CA TYR A 8 14.93 10.21 12.65
C TYR A 8 13.84 11.15 12.12
N GLY A 9 14.09 12.47 12.25
CA GLY A 9 13.11 13.47 11.88
C GLY A 9 11.92 13.57 12.86
N SER A 10 10.88 14.22 12.39
CA SER A 10 9.61 14.40 13.11
C SER A 10 8.46 13.71 12.35
N GLU A 11 7.22 13.85 12.82
CA GLU A 11 6.03 13.34 12.11
C GLU A 11 5.82 13.99 10.73
N HIS A 12 6.40 15.17 10.51
CA HIS A 12 6.14 15.96 9.30
C HIS A 12 7.39 16.20 8.44
N GLU A 13 8.58 16.09 8.99
CA GLU A 13 9.82 16.42 8.28
C GLU A 13 10.99 15.54 8.72
N GLY A 14 11.88 15.23 7.80
CA GLY A 14 13.15 14.56 8.05
C GLY A 14 14.20 15.02 7.05
N THR A 15 15.43 15.22 7.51
CA THR A 15 16.55 15.68 6.69
C THR A 15 17.61 14.60 6.51
N THR A 16 18.43 14.75 5.47
CA THR A 16 19.58 13.88 5.22
C THR A 16 20.56 13.90 6.40
N ASP A 17 20.82 15.08 6.99
CA ASP A 17 21.72 15.22 8.14
C ASP A 17 21.23 14.46 9.37
N GLU A 18 19.91 14.48 9.63
CA GLU A 18 19.32 13.72 10.74
C GLU A 18 19.39 12.21 10.48
N LEU A 19 19.13 11.76 9.25
CA LEU A 19 19.31 10.36 8.87
C LEU A 19 20.77 9.93 9.05
N GLU A 20 21.71 10.73 8.58
CA GLU A 20 23.14 10.46 8.75
C GLU A 20 23.57 10.38 10.22
N ALA A 21 23.02 11.24 11.07
CA ALA A 21 23.37 11.31 12.48
C ALA A 21 22.97 10.07 13.28
N VAL A 22 21.93 9.35 12.86
CA VAL A 22 21.44 8.15 13.57
C VAL A 22 22.06 6.84 13.08
N ILE A 23 22.70 6.84 11.91
CA ILE A 23 23.38 5.66 11.37
C ILE A 23 24.80 5.56 11.98
N ASN A 24 25.09 4.43 12.63
CA ASN A 24 26.36 4.17 13.28
C ASN A 24 26.75 2.68 13.16
N GLU A 25 27.86 2.29 13.77
CA GLU A 25 28.40 0.91 13.73
C GLU A 25 27.48 -0.15 14.32
N ASN A 26 26.44 0.22 15.06
CA ASN A 26 25.42 -0.69 15.60
C ASN A 26 24.16 -0.74 14.73
N THR A 27 24.10 0.02 13.63
CA THR A 27 22.94 0.04 12.74
C THR A 27 22.98 -1.21 11.83
N ALA A 28 22.02 -2.09 12.03
CA ALA A 28 21.92 -3.33 11.25
C ALA A 28 21.30 -3.13 9.86
N CYS A 29 20.31 -2.24 9.76
CA CYS A 29 19.68 -1.86 8.50
C CYS A 29 18.92 -0.54 8.66
N VAL A 30 18.62 0.10 7.54
CA VAL A 30 17.60 1.16 7.44
C VAL A 30 16.32 0.52 6.90
N ALA A 31 15.20 0.69 7.61
CA ALA A 31 13.87 0.29 7.15
C ALA A 31 13.17 1.49 6.55
N PHE A 32 12.76 1.39 5.29
CA PHE A 32 12.03 2.42 4.56
C PHE A 32 10.64 1.89 4.20
N VAL A 33 9.60 2.59 4.62
CA VAL A 33 8.21 2.26 4.27
C VAL A 33 7.75 3.20 3.18
N ILE A 34 7.28 2.67 2.06
CA ILE A 34 6.67 3.50 1.03
C ILE A 34 5.25 3.80 1.46
N MET A 35 4.97 5.09 1.64
CA MET A 35 3.66 5.59 2.02
C MET A 35 3.14 6.49 0.92
N PRO A 36 1.92 6.27 0.38
CA PRO A 36 1.37 7.06 -0.71
C PRO A 36 1.07 8.52 -0.32
N PHE A 37 1.04 8.84 0.96
CA PHE A 37 0.58 10.13 1.47
C PHE A 37 1.68 10.86 2.24
N GLY A 38 2.62 11.47 1.48
CA GLY A 38 3.42 12.56 1.98
C GLY A 38 4.30 12.26 3.18
N LEU A 39 5.23 11.32 3.05
CA LEU A 39 6.43 11.39 3.87
C LEU A 39 7.20 12.63 3.43
N HIS A 40 7.17 13.68 4.24
CA HIS A 40 8.02 14.86 4.08
C HIS A 40 9.45 14.59 4.57
N GLY A 41 9.93 13.35 4.37
CA GLY A 41 11.25 12.90 4.78
C GLY A 41 12.21 12.77 3.61
N VAL A 42 13.35 12.17 3.88
CA VAL A 42 14.35 11.84 2.87
C VAL A 42 13.80 10.78 1.93
N GLY A 43 13.85 11.05 0.62
CA GLY A 43 13.38 10.11 -0.41
C GLY A 43 14.17 8.80 -0.43
N LEU A 44 13.62 7.76 -1.04
CA LEU A 44 14.21 6.41 -1.03
C LEU A 44 15.62 6.38 -1.64
N GLU A 45 15.84 7.02 -2.79
CA GLU A 45 17.16 7.01 -3.45
C GLU A 45 18.23 7.65 -2.57
N GLU A 46 17.90 8.77 -1.95
CA GLU A 46 18.81 9.45 -1.05
C GLU A 46 19.04 8.65 0.25
N THR A 47 17.99 8.02 0.79
CA THR A 47 18.12 7.11 1.93
C THR A 47 19.05 5.94 1.62
N ILE A 48 18.93 5.35 0.43
CA ILE A 48 19.82 4.27 -0.02
C ILE A 48 21.26 4.78 -0.12
N ARG A 49 21.47 5.95 -0.72
CA ARG A 49 22.81 6.55 -0.85
C ARG A 49 23.49 6.71 0.51
N VAL A 50 22.80 7.34 1.45
CA VAL A 50 23.31 7.61 2.81
C VAL A 50 23.62 6.32 3.56
N ALA A 51 22.72 5.34 3.51
CA ALA A 51 22.93 4.05 4.17
C ALA A 51 24.12 3.29 3.58
N HIS A 52 24.22 3.24 2.25
CA HIS A 52 25.28 2.52 1.55
C HIS A 52 26.67 3.15 1.74
N GLU A 53 26.78 4.48 1.84
CA GLU A 53 28.04 5.15 2.19
C GLU A 53 28.59 4.71 3.55
N ARG A 54 27.73 4.17 4.42
CA ARG A 54 28.09 3.63 5.74
C ARG A 54 28.06 2.10 5.81
N GLY A 55 27.87 1.43 4.65
CA GLY A 55 27.83 -0.03 4.54
C GLY A 55 26.59 -0.66 5.17
N VAL A 56 25.52 0.10 5.36
CA VAL A 56 24.26 -0.37 5.97
C VAL A 56 23.24 -0.69 4.88
N PRO A 57 22.63 -1.90 4.90
CA PRO A 57 21.62 -2.27 3.91
C PRO A 57 20.28 -1.56 4.16
N VAL A 58 19.51 -1.37 3.07
CA VAL A 58 18.18 -0.78 3.10
C VAL A 58 17.13 -1.85 2.78
N ILE A 59 16.15 -1.98 3.68
CA ILE A 59 14.98 -2.83 3.51
C ILE A 59 13.79 -1.93 3.20
N VAL A 60 13.11 -2.18 2.07
CA VAL A 60 11.94 -1.42 1.66
C VAL A 60 10.67 -2.23 1.92
N ASP A 61 9.76 -1.65 2.67
CA ASP A 61 8.38 -2.13 2.75
C ASP A 61 7.57 -1.48 1.62
N ALA A 62 7.30 -2.28 0.60
CA ALA A 62 6.50 -1.93 -0.58
C ALA A 62 5.18 -2.72 -0.60
N ALA A 63 4.62 -2.98 0.58
CA ALA A 63 3.46 -3.86 0.74
C ALA A 63 2.23 -3.42 -0.07
N ALA A 64 2.08 -2.11 -0.35
CA ALA A 64 0.95 -1.55 -1.07
C ALA A 64 1.30 -1.03 -2.49
N GLU A 65 2.50 -1.36 -2.99
CA GLU A 65 3.03 -0.76 -4.21
C GLU A 65 2.71 -1.55 -5.50
N LEU A 66 1.88 -2.56 -5.43
CA LEU A 66 1.41 -3.33 -6.57
C LEU A 66 -0.12 -3.21 -6.70
N PRO A 67 -0.65 -3.00 -7.92
CA PRO A 67 0.06 -2.65 -9.15
C PRO A 67 0.71 -1.25 -9.08
N PRO A 68 1.54 -0.80 -10.05
CA PRO A 68 1.83 -1.44 -11.33
C PRO A 68 2.89 -2.54 -11.21
N ARG A 69 2.86 -3.50 -12.16
CA ARG A 69 3.79 -4.64 -12.20
C ARG A 69 5.25 -4.25 -12.27
N ALA A 70 5.56 -3.10 -12.88
CA ALA A 70 6.90 -2.54 -12.96
C ALA A 70 7.56 -2.36 -11.58
N ASN A 71 6.76 -2.15 -10.52
CA ASN A 71 7.24 -1.97 -9.15
C ASN A 71 7.87 -3.23 -8.56
N LEU A 72 7.61 -4.44 -9.10
CA LEU A 72 8.33 -5.66 -8.71
C LEU A 72 9.86 -5.53 -8.84
N SER A 73 10.34 -4.70 -9.77
CA SER A 73 11.78 -4.48 -9.97
C SER A 73 12.26 -3.06 -9.71
N LYS A 74 11.34 -2.10 -9.58
CA LYS A 74 11.64 -0.67 -9.45
C LYS A 74 12.58 -0.39 -8.28
N PHE A 75 12.24 -0.82 -7.09
CA PHE A 75 12.97 -0.49 -5.88
C PHE A 75 14.36 -1.13 -5.84
N HIS A 76 14.51 -2.34 -6.40
CA HIS A 76 15.83 -2.96 -6.58
C HIS A 76 16.71 -2.19 -7.57
N LYS A 77 16.12 -1.67 -8.66
CA LYS A 77 16.85 -0.82 -9.61
C LYS A 77 17.28 0.51 -8.99
N MET A 78 16.54 1.02 -8.01
CA MET A 78 16.93 2.18 -7.20
C MET A 78 18.05 1.86 -6.21
N GLY A 79 18.32 0.57 -5.95
CA GLY A 79 19.41 0.12 -5.07
C GLY A 79 18.97 -0.52 -3.75
N ALA A 80 17.67 -0.72 -3.52
CA ALA A 80 17.19 -1.39 -2.31
C ALA A 80 17.79 -2.80 -2.18
N ASP A 81 18.26 -3.15 -0.99
CA ASP A 81 18.90 -4.44 -0.71
C ASP A 81 17.88 -5.55 -0.52
N MET A 82 16.76 -5.24 0.10
CA MET A 82 15.59 -6.13 0.20
C MET A 82 14.30 -5.33 0.02
N VAL A 83 13.29 -5.97 -0.58
CA VAL A 83 11.95 -5.40 -0.78
C VAL A 83 10.89 -6.41 -0.37
N ALA A 84 9.96 -5.97 0.47
CA ALA A 84 8.83 -6.78 0.90
C ALA A 84 7.55 -6.32 0.20
N PHE A 85 6.79 -7.27 -0.37
CA PHE A 85 5.47 -7.04 -0.97
C PHE A 85 4.42 -7.87 -0.24
N SER A 86 3.22 -7.33 -0.07
CA SER A 86 2.08 -8.06 0.46
C SER A 86 1.49 -8.99 -0.60
N GLY A 87 1.17 -10.21 -0.21
CA GLY A 87 0.48 -11.16 -1.09
C GLY A 87 -1.03 -10.95 -1.14
N GLY A 88 -1.61 -10.39 -0.08
CA GLY A 88 -3.05 -10.25 0.07
C GLY A 88 -3.63 -8.88 -0.36
N LYS A 89 -2.83 -8.03 -1.01
CA LYS A 89 -3.26 -6.74 -1.58
C LYS A 89 -3.42 -6.87 -3.10
N GLY A 90 -2.87 -5.99 -3.90
CA GLY A 90 -3.01 -5.97 -5.35
C GLY A 90 -2.58 -7.25 -6.11
N ILE A 91 -1.76 -8.10 -5.50
CA ILE A 91 -1.46 -9.44 -6.06
C ILE A 91 -2.70 -10.37 -6.01
N GLY A 92 -3.63 -10.14 -5.07
CA GLY A 92 -4.85 -10.95 -4.93
C GLY A 92 -4.63 -12.35 -4.34
N GLY A 93 -3.52 -12.57 -3.64
CA GLY A 93 -3.21 -13.84 -2.96
C GLY A 93 -3.76 -13.90 -1.52
N PRO A 94 -3.39 -14.95 -0.77
CA PRO A 94 -3.82 -15.09 0.62
C PRO A 94 -3.36 -13.91 1.50
N GLN A 95 -4.23 -13.43 2.38
CA GLN A 95 -3.97 -12.27 3.25
C GLN A 95 -2.72 -12.44 4.14
N SER A 96 -2.50 -13.64 4.67
CA SER A 96 -1.34 -13.95 5.53
C SER A 96 -0.13 -14.42 4.73
N SER A 97 0.11 -13.84 3.56
CA SER A 97 1.25 -14.15 2.71
C SER A 97 1.97 -12.90 2.24
N GLY A 98 3.22 -13.05 1.86
CA GLY A 98 4.04 -11.98 1.34
C GLY A 98 5.29 -12.52 0.64
N MET A 99 5.92 -11.65 -0.11
CA MET A 99 7.13 -11.95 -0.86
C MET A 99 8.26 -11.03 -0.39
N LEU A 100 9.42 -11.63 -0.11
CA LEU A 100 10.65 -10.89 0.15
C LEU A 100 11.64 -11.21 -0.98
N ALA A 101 12.09 -10.17 -1.67
CA ALA A 101 13.10 -10.27 -2.73
C ALA A 101 14.31 -9.40 -2.35
N GLY A 102 15.51 -9.74 -2.86
CA GLY A 102 16.70 -8.94 -2.58
C GLY A 102 18.01 -9.66 -2.79
N LYS A 103 19.08 -9.14 -2.18
CA LYS A 103 20.42 -9.75 -2.22
C LYS A 103 20.38 -11.14 -1.62
N ALA A 104 21.06 -12.09 -2.27
CA ALA A 104 20.99 -13.50 -1.94
C ALA A 104 21.39 -13.80 -0.48
N ASP A 105 22.46 -13.20 0.00
CA ASP A 105 22.96 -13.35 1.37
C ASP A 105 21.96 -12.83 2.43
N LEU A 106 21.28 -11.72 2.15
CA LEU A 106 20.27 -11.15 3.04
C LEU A 106 18.98 -11.97 3.04
N VAL A 107 18.56 -12.45 1.86
CA VAL A 107 17.40 -13.34 1.75
C VAL A 107 17.68 -14.69 2.44
N GLU A 108 18.88 -15.25 2.30
CA GLU A 108 19.31 -16.45 3.03
C GLU A 108 19.26 -16.22 4.54
N ALA A 109 19.79 -15.09 5.02
CA ALA A 109 19.71 -14.71 6.43
C ALA A 109 18.26 -14.61 6.92
N ALA A 110 17.36 -14.03 6.12
CA ALA A 110 15.93 -13.99 6.43
C ALA A 110 15.30 -15.39 6.53
N VAL A 111 15.62 -16.30 5.59
CA VAL A 111 15.18 -17.70 5.63
C VAL A 111 15.68 -18.42 6.87
N MET A 112 16.95 -18.22 7.25
CA MET A 112 17.54 -18.82 8.46
C MET A 112 16.87 -18.32 9.75
N ASN A 113 16.34 -17.10 9.74
CA ASN A 113 15.62 -16.50 10.87
C ASN A 113 14.10 -16.71 10.83
N SER A 114 13.56 -17.30 9.77
CA SER A 114 12.14 -17.66 9.63
C SER A 114 11.83 -19.05 10.22
N LEU A 115 11.23 -19.95 9.47
CA LEU A 115 10.94 -21.32 9.86
C LEU A 115 12.13 -22.23 9.50
N ASN A 116 13.25 -22.13 10.20
CA ASN A 116 14.37 -23.03 10.00
C ASN A 116 14.25 -24.26 10.91
N LEU A 117 13.95 -25.42 10.34
CA LEU A 117 13.81 -26.70 11.06
C LEU A 117 15.16 -27.35 11.39
N ASP A 118 16.22 -26.96 10.71
CA ASP A 118 17.55 -27.52 10.88
C ASP A 118 18.38 -26.78 11.95
N SER A 119 17.86 -25.69 12.46
CA SER A 119 18.51 -24.94 13.55
C SER A 119 18.19 -25.58 14.91
N SER A 120 19.21 -25.68 15.76
CA SER A 120 19.05 -26.08 17.16
C SER A 120 18.33 -25.03 18.03
N VAL A 121 18.20 -23.80 17.50
CA VAL A 121 17.51 -22.68 18.15
C VAL A 121 16.38 -22.23 17.24
N ALA A 122 15.19 -22.02 17.83
CA ALA A 122 14.06 -21.49 17.08
C ALA A 122 14.38 -20.10 16.52
N GLY A 123 14.22 -19.92 15.21
CA GLY A 123 14.33 -18.62 14.56
C GLY A 123 13.27 -17.64 15.05
N ILE A 124 13.57 -16.34 14.98
CA ILE A 124 12.66 -15.29 15.44
C ILE A 124 11.35 -15.27 14.69
N GLY A 125 11.36 -15.67 13.41
CA GLY A 125 10.17 -15.74 12.55
C GLY A 125 9.28 -16.98 12.81
N ARG A 126 9.67 -17.88 13.74
CA ARG A 126 8.90 -19.10 14.01
C ARG A 126 7.42 -18.87 14.36
N PRO A 127 7.04 -17.85 15.13
CA PRO A 127 5.64 -17.52 15.38
C PRO A 127 4.87 -17.02 14.15
N MET A 128 5.57 -16.53 13.13
CA MET A 128 5.01 -15.97 11.88
C MET A 128 5.02 -17.00 10.74
N LYS A 129 4.93 -18.29 11.08
CA LYS A 129 4.93 -19.38 10.12
C LYS A 129 3.76 -19.25 9.12
N VAL A 130 4.10 -19.25 7.84
CA VAL A 130 3.14 -19.30 6.74
C VAL A 130 2.83 -20.76 6.39
N SER A 131 1.56 -21.08 6.11
CA SER A 131 1.14 -22.43 5.74
C SER A 131 1.53 -22.77 4.30
N LYS A 132 1.57 -24.07 3.97
CA LYS A 132 1.82 -24.52 2.59
C LYS A 132 0.75 -24.04 1.62
N GLU A 133 -0.48 -24.01 2.09
CA GLU A 133 -1.65 -23.58 1.33
C GLU A 133 -1.49 -22.11 0.93
N ASN A 134 -1.03 -21.27 1.86
CA ASN A 134 -0.76 -19.86 1.59
C ASN A 134 0.41 -19.66 0.61
N ILE A 135 1.45 -20.48 0.73
CA ILE A 135 2.59 -20.43 -0.22
C ILE A 135 2.12 -20.78 -1.63
N VAL A 136 1.37 -21.89 -1.79
CA VAL A 136 0.83 -22.30 -3.10
C VAL A 136 -0.13 -21.24 -3.64
N GLY A 137 -1.03 -20.73 -2.79
CA GLY A 137 -1.96 -19.68 -3.17
C GLY A 137 -1.24 -18.40 -3.63
N LEU A 138 -0.19 -17.98 -2.91
CA LEU A 138 0.61 -16.82 -3.31
C LEU A 138 1.35 -17.04 -4.63
N VAL A 139 1.99 -18.19 -4.83
CA VAL A 139 2.68 -18.50 -6.09
C VAL A 139 1.71 -18.45 -7.27
N THR A 140 0.52 -19.05 -7.11
CA THR A 140 -0.53 -18.99 -8.14
C THR A 140 -0.97 -17.55 -8.41
N ALA A 141 -1.21 -16.77 -7.36
CA ALA A 141 -1.61 -15.37 -7.50
C ALA A 141 -0.54 -14.51 -8.20
N ILE A 142 0.75 -14.71 -7.87
CA ILE A 142 1.85 -14.02 -8.56
C ILE A 142 1.89 -14.41 -10.04
N GLN A 143 1.69 -15.69 -10.38
CA GLN A 143 1.65 -16.12 -11.77
C GLN A 143 0.49 -15.44 -12.52
N LEU A 144 -0.71 -15.46 -11.96
CA LEU A 144 -1.86 -14.77 -12.56
C LEU A 144 -1.59 -13.27 -12.71
N PHE A 145 -1.07 -12.62 -11.68
CA PHE A 145 -0.71 -11.21 -11.71
C PHE A 145 0.34 -10.88 -12.77
N THR A 146 1.35 -11.75 -12.97
CA THR A 146 2.40 -11.52 -13.99
C THR A 146 1.95 -11.84 -15.40
N ASP A 147 1.00 -12.74 -15.58
CA ASP A 147 0.51 -13.20 -16.88
C ASP A 147 -0.71 -12.41 -17.37
N SER A 148 -1.35 -11.60 -16.50
CA SER A 148 -2.52 -10.78 -16.86
C SER A 148 -2.16 -9.66 -17.84
N ASP A 149 -3.16 -9.14 -18.55
CA ASP A 149 -3.03 -7.93 -19.37
C ASP A 149 -3.25 -6.69 -18.49
N GLU A 150 -2.14 -6.13 -18.01
CA GLU A 150 -2.15 -4.97 -17.11
C GLU A 150 -2.84 -3.73 -17.73
N ALA A 151 -2.72 -3.57 -19.05
CA ALA A 151 -3.37 -2.46 -19.75
C ALA A 151 -4.90 -2.63 -19.78
N ALA A 152 -5.37 -3.85 -20.05
CA ALA A 152 -6.79 -4.16 -20.02
C ALA A 152 -7.38 -4.08 -18.61
N GLU A 153 -6.63 -4.51 -17.58
CA GLU A 153 -7.04 -4.33 -16.17
C GLU A 153 -7.16 -2.85 -15.80
N TRP A 154 -6.17 -2.04 -16.18
CA TRP A 154 -6.19 -0.59 -15.95
C TRP A 154 -7.40 0.07 -16.63
N GLU A 155 -7.67 -0.26 -17.90
CA GLU A 155 -8.85 0.23 -18.61
C GLU A 155 -10.15 -0.17 -17.90
N GLY A 156 -10.23 -1.41 -17.41
CA GLY A 156 -11.39 -1.89 -16.63
C GLY A 156 -11.59 -1.08 -15.35
N TRP A 157 -10.53 -0.78 -14.60
CA TRP A 157 -10.62 0.08 -13.41
C TRP A 157 -11.00 1.52 -13.76
N GLN A 158 -10.47 2.05 -14.86
CA GLN A 158 -10.81 3.40 -15.34
C GLN A 158 -12.31 3.51 -15.67
N LEU A 159 -12.88 2.50 -16.34
CA LEU A 159 -14.30 2.48 -16.66
C LEU A 159 -15.18 2.43 -15.40
N LYS A 160 -14.81 1.62 -14.41
CA LYS A 160 -15.51 1.56 -13.13
C LYS A 160 -15.40 2.87 -12.36
N ALA A 161 -14.20 3.47 -12.31
CA ALA A 161 -13.96 4.76 -11.68
C ALA A 161 -14.81 5.86 -12.32
N GLN A 162 -14.86 5.89 -13.65
CA GLN A 162 -15.67 6.85 -14.41
C GLN A 162 -17.16 6.67 -14.12
N TYR A 163 -17.63 5.42 -14.05
CA TYR A 163 -19.02 5.16 -13.69
C TYR A 163 -19.39 5.76 -12.34
N VAL A 164 -18.55 5.54 -11.32
CA VAL A 164 -18.79 6.09 -9.97
C VAL A 164 -18.75 7.62 -10.00
N ALA A 165 -17.74 8.21 -10.67
CA ALA A 165 -17.62 9.66 -10.78
C ALA A 165 -18.83 10.30 -11.45
N ASP A 166 -19.25 9.77 -12.61
CA ASP A 166 -20.42 10.26 -13.35
C ASP A 166 -21.72 10.16 -12.52
N HIS A 167 -21.82 9.12 -11.69
CA HIS A 167 -23.01 8.89 -10.86
C HIS A 167 -23.11 9.86 -9.68
N LEU A 168 -21.98 10.40 -9.21
CA LEU A 168 -21.89 11.27 -8.04
C LEU A 168 -21.67 12.74 -8.35
N GLN A 169 -21.42 13.12 -9.62
CA GLN A 169 -21.10 14.51 -10.00
C GLN A 169 -22.20 15.53 -9.71
N ASP A 170 -23.46 15.10 -9.51
CA ASP A 170 -24.63 15.95 -9.27
C ASP A 170 -24.92 16.17 -7.77
N ILE A 171 -23.95 15.94 -6.89
CA ILE A 171 -24.11 16.14 -5.46
C ILE A 171 -23.58 17.55 -5.11
N ASP A 172 -24.45 18.42 -4.60
CA ASP A 172 -24.08 19.78 -4.21
C ASP A 172 -23.02 19.76 -3.08
N GLY A 173 -21.95 20.53 -3.25
CA GLY A 173 -20.83 20.61 -2.29
C GLY A 173 -19.89 19.40 -2.31
N VAL A 174 -20.00 18.52 -3.32
CA VAL A 174 -19.08 17.40 -3.54
C VAL A 174 -18.47 17.53 -4.93
N HIS A 175 -17.14 17.57 -4.99
CA HIS A 175 -16.38 17.52 -6.23
C HIS A 175 -15.76 16.14 -6.40
N VAL A 176 -15.92 15.52 -7.57
CA VAL A 176 -15.40 14.17 -7.84
C VAL A 176 -14.36 14.25 -8.95
N GLU A 177 -13.14 13.78 -8.66
CA GLU A 177 -12.07 13.64 -9.64
C GLU A 177 -11.64 12.19 -9.75
N ILE A 178 -11.11 11.80 -10.91
CA ILE A 178 -10.43 10.50 -11.08
C ILE A 178 -8.93 10.75 -10.98
N GLU A 179 -8.33 10.22 -9.93
CA GLU A 179 -6.89 10.26 -9.74
C GLU A 179 -6.26 8.93 -10.15
N ASP A 180 -5.24 9.01 -11.00
CA ASP A 180 -4.58 7.85 -11.59
C ASP A 180 -3.04 7.95 -11.61
N ASP A 181 -2.46 8.93 -10.90
CA ASP A 181 -1.00 9.05 -10.78
C ASP A 181 -0.44 7.82 -10.03
N PRO A 182 0.33 6.95 -10.70
CA PRO A 182 0.89 5.76 -10.07
C PRO A 182 1.94 6.07 -8.98
N ALA A 183 2.35 7.32 -8.80
CA ALA A 183 3.18 7.76 -7.69
C ALA A 183 2.36 7.93 -6.40
N GLU A 184 1.06 8.18 -6.52
CA GLU A 184 0.16 8.46 -5.40
C GLU A 184 -0.97 7.42 -5.26
N ARG A 185 -1.34 6.75 -6.34
CA ARG A 185 -2.49 5.83 -6.39
C ARG A 185 -2.11 4.49 -7.03
N GLN A 186 -2.68 3.41 -6.53
CA GLN A 186 -2.45 2.06 -7.06
C GLN A 186 -3.15 1.80 -8.40
N GLY A 187 -4.05 2.65 -8.81
CA GLY A 187 -4.82 2.60 -10.04
C GLY A 187 -5.80 3.76 -10.09
N PRO A 188 -6.59 3.91 -11.16
CA PRO A 188 -7.60 4.94 -11.26
C PRO A 188 -8.60 4.84 -10.10
N GLN A 189 -8.81 5.94 -9.39
CA GLN A 189 -9.69 6.00 -8.22
C GLN A 189 -10.59 7.23 -8.30
N PRO A 190 -11.90 7.11 -8.14
CA PRO A 190 -12.73 8.29 -7.89
C PRO A 190 -12.42 8.80 -6.48
N VAL A 191 -12.09 10.07 -6.40
CA VAL A 191 -11.85 10.81 -5.16
C VAL A 191 -12.93 11.87 -5.01
N LEU A 192 -13.62 11.82 -3.88
CA LEU A 192 -14.65 12.77 -3.52
C LEU A 192 -14.04 13.80 -2.56
N TYR A 193 -14.04 15.05 -2.97
CA TYR A 193 -13.66 16.20 -2.16
C TYR A 193 -14.90 16.90 -1.64
N PHE A 194 -14.94 17.21 -0.35
CA PHE A 194 -16.05 17.86 0.31
C PHE A 194 -15.74 19.35 0.51
N GLU A 195 -16.58 20.19 -0.07
CA GLU A 195 -16.47 21.65 0.04
C GLU A 195 -17.06 22.14 1.36
N ASP A 196 -16.68 23.35 1.78
CA ASP A 196 -17.10 23.95 3.06
C ASP A 196 -18.63 24.13 3.16
N ASP A 197 -19.33 24.18 2.04
CA ASP A 197 -20.78 24.35 1.95
C ASP A 197 -21.56 23.05 1.81
N PHE A 198 -20.89 21.89 1.81
CA PHE A 198 -21.55 20.58 1.81
C PHE A 198 -22.44 20.44 3.04
N GLN A 199 -23.73 20.14 2.83
CA GLN A 199 -24.74 20.06 3.90
C GLN A 199 -25.10 18.63 4.31
N GLY A 200 -24.38 17.64 3.77
CA GLY A 200 -24.62 16.22 4.08
C GLY A 200 -23.88 15.74 5.35
N PRO A 201 -23.83 14.41 5.54
CA PRO A 201 -23.12 13.79 6.65
C PRO A 201 -21.62 14.08 6.62
N THR A 202 -20.97 14.09 7.78
CA THR A 202 -19.50 14.17 7.88
C THR A 202 -18.82 12.94 7.31
N ILE A 203 -17.54 13.06 6.92
CA ILE A 203 -16.75 11.93 6.39
C ILE A 203 -16.78 10.70 7.33
N PRO A 204 -16.61 10.82 8.66
CA PRO A 204 -16.76 9.69 9.57
C PRO A 204 -18.16 9.05 9.54
N GLU A 205 -19.22 9.86 9.46
CA GLU A 205 -20.60 9.35 9.40
C GLU A 205 -20.87 8.65 8.07
N ILE A 206 -20.32 9.15 6.95
CA ILE A 206 -20.41 8.50 5.64
C ILE A 206 -19.74 7.12 5.70
N LYS A 207 -18.50 7.06 6.23
CA LYS A 207 -17.76 5.80 6.36
C LYS A 207 -18.48 4.81 7.27
N ASP A 208 -18.99 5.25 8.42
CA ASP A 208 -19.78 4.41 9.33
C ASP A 208 -21.02 3.83 8.66
N GLN A 209 -21.78 4.64 7.90
CA GLN A 209 -22.96 4.19 7.17
C GLN A 209 -22.64 3.22 6.04
N LEU A 210 -21.49 3.36 5.38
CA LEU A 210 -21.00 2.42 4.38
C LEU A 210 -20.57 1.09 5.00
N GLU A 211 -19.77 1.14 6.06
CA GLU A 211 -19.23 -0.04 6.75
C GLU A 211 -20.32 -0.87 7.43
N ASN A 212 -21.36 -0.21 7.99
CA ASN A 212 -22.50 -0.88 8.63
C ASN A 212 -23.67 -1.16 7.67
N GLY A 213 -23.47 -0.93 6.37
CA GLY A 213 -24.46 -1.22 5.33
C GLY A 213 -24.51 -2.70 4.93
N ASP A 214 -25.46 -3.03 4.06
CA ASP A 214 -25.56 -4.35 3.43
C ASP A 214 -25.63 -4.17 1.89
N PRO A 215 -24.58 -4.54 1.16
CA PRO A 215 -23.27 -5.03 1.65
C PRO A 215 -22.48 -3.94 2.38
N ALA A 216 -21.53 -4.35 3.25
CA ALA A 216 -20.59 -3.46 3.86
C ALA A 216 -19.56 -2.95 2.81
N ILE A 217 -19.32 -1.63 2.79
CA ILE A 217 -18.41 -0.99 1.84
C ILE A 217 -17.33 -0.24 2.62
N PHE A 218 -16.06 -0.56 2.34
CA PHE A 218 -14.90 0.09 2.95
C PHE A 218 -14.24 1.02 1.95
N VAL A 219 -14.06 2.28 2.33
CA VAL A 219 -13.46 3.33 1.50
C VAL A 219 -12.25 3.95 2.20
N GLY A 220 -11.33 4.51 1.41
CA GLY A 220 -10.17 5.25 1.91
C GLY A 220 -10.49 6.71 2.21
N GLY A 221 -9.41 7.53 2.39
CA GLY A 221 -9.51 8.94 2.71
C GLY A 221 -9.79 9.24 4.19
N GLY A 222 -9.91 10.50 4.52
CA GLY A 222 -10.13 10.96 5.88
C GLY A 222 -10.33 12.47 6.02
N ILE A 223 -10.58 12.92 7.26
CA ILE A 223 -10.86 14.31 7.59
C ILE A 223 -9.69 15.24 7.25
N GLU A 224 -8.45 14.78 7.41
CA GLU A 224 -7.24 15.60 7.21
C GLU A 224 -7.13 16.15 5.79
N ARG A 225 -7.65 15.42 4.80
CA ARG A 225 -7.68 15.83 3.39
C ARG A 225 -9.07 16.25 2.91
N SER A 226 -10.08 16.15 3.75
CA SER A 226 -11.49 16.35 3.37
C SER A 226 -11.89 15.50 2.16
N GLU A 227 -11.42 14.25 2.08
CA GLU A 227 -11.61 13.38 0.93
C GLU A 227 -12.11 11.98 1.31
N ILE A 228 -12.83 11.35 0.39
CA ILE A 228 -13.06 9.90 0.36
C ILE A 228 -12.56 9.39 -0.98
N ASN A 229 -11.70 8.38 -0.96
CA ASN A 229 -11.22 7.71 -2.17
C ASN A 229 -11.71 6.27 -2.24
N ILE A 230 -12.03 5.82 -3.45
CA ILE A 230 -12.56 4.47 -3.72
C ILE A 230 -11.56 3.69 -4.57
N VAL A 231 -10.90 2.69 -3.98
CA VAL A 231 -9.85 1.92 -4.63
C VAL A 231 -10.48 0.88 -5.57
N MET A 232 -10.30 1.03 -6.88
CA MET A 232 -10.93 0.18 -7.90
C MET A 232 -10.22 -1.17 -8.13
N VAL A 233 -8.98 -1.32 -7.70
CA VAL A 233 -8.13 -2.51 -7.99
C VAL A 233 -8.77 -3.84 -7.59
N ASN A 234 -9.57 -3.86 -6.53
CA ASN A 234 -10.23 -5.07 -6.04
C ASN A 234 -11.75 -5.09 -6.26
N VAL A 235 -12.30 -4.06 -6.91
CA VAL A 235 -13.75 -3.95 -7.18
C VAL A 235 -14.12 -4.90 -8.32
N GLN A 236 -14.98 -5.87 -8.02
CA GLN A 236 -15.47 -6.84 -9.00
C GLN A 236 -16.51 -6.19 -9.94
N ASP A 237 -16.82 -6.87 -11.06
CA ASP A 237 -17.80 -6.37 -12.03
C ASP A 237 -19.18 -6.24 -11.40
N GLY A 238 -19.75 -5.04 -11.48
CA GLY A 238 -21.06 -4.69 -10.93
C GLY A 238 -21.02 -4.13 -9.50
N GLU A 239 -19.92 -4.27 -8.77
CA GLU A 239 -19.78 -3.68 -7.43
C GLU A 239 -19.67 -2.15 -7.50
N GLU A 240 -19.12 -1.59 -8.58
CA GLU A 240 -19.07 -0.15 -8.83
C GLU A 240 -20.48 0.48 -8.82
N ILE A 241 -21.50 -0.28 -9.28
CA ILE A 241 -22.89 0.16 -9.28
C ILE A 241 -23.41 0.26 -7.84
N VAL A 242 -23.16 -0.79 -7.05
CA VAL A 242 -23.57 -0.84 -5.64
C VAL A 242 -22.92 0.26 -4.83
N ILE A 243 -21.62 0.50 -5.07
CA ILE A 243 -20.86 1.55 -4.42
C ILE A 243 -21.44 2.93 -4.76
N ALA A 244 -21.66 3.20 -6.06
CA ALA A 244 -22.18 4.48 -6.53
C ALA A 244 -23.58 4.77 -5.98
N ASP A 245 -24.49 3.79 -6.05
CA ASP A 245 -25.87 3.93 -5.56
C ASP A 245 -25.90 4.18 -4.05
N ARG A 246 -25.13 3.40 -3.29
CA ARG A 246 -25.07 3.53 -1.84
C ARG A 246 -24.46 4.86 -1.40
N MET A 247 -23.38 5.26 -2.04
CA MET A 247 -22.75 6.56 -1.78
C MET A 247 -23.71 7.71 -2.06
N LYS A 248 -24.40 7.66 -3.21
CA LYS A 248 -25.40 8.68 -3.60
C LYS A 248 -26.56 8.77 -2.61
N GLU A 249 -27.06 7.62 -2.13
CA GLU A 249 -28.11 7.56 -1.10
C GLU A 249 -27.66 8.26 0.19
N ILE A 250 -26.45 8.01 0.64
CA ILE A 250 -25.91 8.59 1.88
C ILE A 250 -25.69 10.09 1.73
N LEU A 251 -25.07 10.53 0.64
CA LEU A 251 -24.70 11.92 0.40
C LEU A 251 -25.92 12.85 0.20
N ARG A 252 -27.08 12.29 -0.25
CA ARG A 252 -28.33 13.05 -0.44
C ARG A 252 -29.22 13.12 0.79
N ARG A 253 -28.89 12.43 1.87
CA ARG A 253 -29.62 12.53 3.13
C ARG A 253 -29.23 13.82 3.86
N SER A 254 -30.08 14.82 3.75
CA SER A 254 -30.03 16.09 4.50
C SER A 254 -30.52 15.86 5.93
#